data_9b11afcf5ac04f66ed914e6d80260f96
#
_entry.id   9b11afcf5ac04f66ed914e6d80260f96
#
_cell.length_a   1.000
_cell.length_b   1.000
_cell.length_c   1.000
_cell.angle_alpha   90.00
_cell.angle_beta   90.00
_cell.angle_gamma   90.00
#
_symmetry.space_group_name_H-M   'P 1'
#
loop_
_entity.id
_entity.type
_entity.pdbx_description
1 polymer ?
#
loop_
_entity_poly.entity_id
_entity_poly.type
_entity_poly.pdbx_seq_one_letter_code
_entity_poly.pdbx_strand_id
1 'polypeptide(L)'
;ISNTNVATVTGNNVTIKGSGITTVTVIQAEDSNYNAATSSMTLTVNKAYPSINFDDLIKVFGDANFNLATTSSSTGAYDYNISNTDLASVTGNTVTIIGAGTTIVTVTQAEDSNYSSATASMSLTINKADPGIGNFNNINKIYGDSDFEIIDPSKNNLNNSNFVYSSSNSNIASISGKTISINRVGSVIISANLPEDSNFNAAVVSTTLNINKSSQTISVASLPTTLPLKDFNTISLTASSTSGTPVSINLANGSAATLNGVPGNYNLQSIQQTGLVTITFYVDENSSVNYSAASVVLVVDVVKVNQNIYFNSLPNNYFNYNENLSIPIEASASSSLPLSYNLISGNASLNSNIITVTGTGQI
;
A
#
# COMPACT_ATOMS: atom_id res chain seq x y z
N ILE A 1 44.18 -56.24 -55.83
CA ILE A 1 42.93 -55.58 -55.56
C ILE A 1 42.65 -54.62 -56.71
N SER A 2 41.41 -54.66 -57.25
CA SER A 2 40.98 -53.84 -58.37
C SER A 2 40.59 -52.41 -58.01
N ASN A 3 40.07 -52.23 -56.80
CA ASN A 3 39.64 -50.89 -56.28
C ASN A 3 40.29 -50.61 -54.93
N THR A 4 41.36 -49.78 -54.94
CA THR A 4 42.13 -49.47 -53.72
C THR A 4 41.41 -48.48 -52.78
N ASN A 5 40.28 -47.82 -53.19
CA ASN A 5 39.43 -47.06 -52.36
C ASN A 5 38.55 -47.93 -51.45
N VAL A 6 38.29 -49.21 -51.82
CA VAL A 6 37.52 -50.15 -51.01
C VAL A 6 38.44 -50.91 -50.07
N ALA A 7 39.58 -51.49 -50.62
CA ALA A 7 40.53 -52.19 -49.79
C ALA A 7 41.95 -52.13 -50.41
N THR A 8 42.97 -52.36 -49.59
CA THR A 8 44.36 -52.53 -50.00
C THR A 8 44.89 -53.88 -49.47
N VAL A 9 45.92 -54.41 -50.11
CA VAL A 9 46.58 -55.68 -49.65
C VAL A 9 48.08 -55.46 -49.43
N THR A 10 48.58 -55.96 -48.32
CA THR A 10 50.00 -55.96 -48.01
C THR A 10 50.36 -57.38 -47.50
N GLY A 11 51.17 -58.09 -48.28
CA GLY A 11 51.38 -59.54 -48.06
C GLY A 11 50.06 -60.28 -48.17
N ASN A 12 49.63 -60.95 -47.11
CA ASN A 12 48.39 -61.73 -47.06
C ASN A 12 47.29 -61.00 -46.27
N ASN A 13 47.53 -59.69 -45.82
CA ASN A 13 46.57 -58.95 -45.08
C ASN A 13 45.80 -58.00 -45.99
N VAL A 14 44.44 -58.04 -45.93
CA VAL A 14 43.53 -57.11 -46.58
C VAL A 14 43.12 -56.02 -45.56
N THR A 15 43.37 -54.76 -45.90
CA THR A 15 42.93 -53.60 -45.09
C THR A 15 41.74 -52.91 -45.78
N ILE A 16 40.59 -52.82 -45.10
CA ILE A 16 39.39 -52.13 -45.60
C ILE A 16 39.62 -50.63 -45.49
N LYS A 17 39.33 -49.91 -46.57
CA LYS A 17 39.44 -48.45 -46.66
C LYS A 17 38.11 -47.75 -46.79
N GLY A 18 37.12 -48.36 -47.44
CA GLY A 18 35.82 -47.84 -47.68
C GLY A 18 34.80 -48.93 -48.07
N SER A 19 33.53 -48.51 -48.16
CA SER A 19 32.49 -49.42 -48.68
C SER A 19 32.50 -49.49 -50.17
N GLY A 20 31.97 -50.62 -50.68
CA GLY A 20 31.91 -50.89 -52.12
C GLY A 20 32.29 -52.32 -52.47
N ILE A 21 32.51 -52.58 -53.77
CA ILE A 21 32.88 -53.89 -54.29
C ILE A 21 34.27 -53.78 -54.90
N THR A 22 35.11 -54.75 -54.61
CA THR A 22 36.43 -54.88 -55.20
C THR A 22 36.75 -56.35 -55.50
N THR A 23 37.65 -56.63 -56.43
CA THR A 23 38.14 -57.96 -56.75
C THR A 23 39.52 -58.16 -56.13
N VAL A 24 39.68 -59.18 -55.37
CA VAL A 24 40.99 -59.66 -54.87
C VAL A 24 41.49 -60.74 -55.82
N THR A 25 42.66 -60.53 -56.38
CA THR A 25 43.29 -61.49 -57.27
C THR A 25 44.59 -62.02 -56.66
N VAL A 26 44.74 -63.28 -56.61
CA VAL A 26 45.96 -64.00 -56.18
C VAL A 26 46.62 -64.59 -57.44
N ILE A 27 47.91 -64.36 -57.53
CA ILE A 27 48.73 -64.88 -58.64
C ILE A 27 49.83 -65.77 -58.07
N GLN A 28 49.90 -66.99 -58.59
CA GLN A 28 51.05 -67.86 -58.42
C GLN A 28 51.93 -67.71 -59.65
N ALA A 29 53.13 -67.27 -59.44
CA ALA A 29 54.09 -67.21 -60.58
C ALA A 29 54.44 -68.59 -61.09
N GLU A 30 54.77 -68.68 -62.37
CA GLU A 30 55.30 -69.89 -62.95
C GLU A 30 56.65 -70.25 -62.35
N ASP A 31 56.95 -71.56 -62.35
CA ASP A 31 58.28 -72.10 -62.07
C ASP A 31 58.70 -73.18 -63.12
N SER A 32 59.73 -73.91 -62.87
CA SER A 32 60.23 -74.91 -63.82
C SER A 32 59.29 -76.10 -64.08
N ASN A 33 58.29 -76.30 -63.19
CA ASN A 33 57.39 -77.48 -63.21
C ASN A 33 55.91 -77.12 -63.42
N TYR A 34 55.52 -75.82 -63.08
CA TYR A 34 54.15 -75.38 -63.14
C TYR A 34 53.98 -74.03 -63.84
N ASN A 35 52.94 -73.95 -64.67
CA ASN A 35 52.55 -72.66 -65.28
C ASN A 35 51.96 -71.72 -64.25
N ALA A 36 52.07 -70.41 -64.52
CA ALA A 36 51.40 -69.35 -63.71
C ALA A 36 49.90 -69.64 -63.56
N ALA A 37 49.38 -69.45 -62.38
CA ALA A 37 47.96 -69.60 -62.10
C ALA A 37 47.43 -68.35 -61.44
N THR A 38 46.17 -67.99 -61.75
CA THR A 38 45.48 -66.83 -61.22
C THR A 38 44.10 -67.27 -60.71
N SER A 39 43.69 -66.75 -59.51
CA SER A 39 42.34 -66.90 -58.97
C SER A 39 41.87 -65.58 -58.43
N SER A 40 40.57 -65.30 -58.57
CA SER A 40 39.99 -64.06 -58.13
C SER A 40 38.73 -64.29 -57.28
N MET A 41 38.51 -63.45 -56.30
CA MET A 41 37.30 -63.43 -55.51
C MET A 41 36.74 -61.97 -55.42
N THR A 42 35.41 -61.86 -55.32
CA THR A 42 34.76 -60.59 -55.05
C THR A 42 34.71 -60.33 -53.52
N LEU A 43 35.18 -59.14 -53.07
CA LEU A 43 35.04 -58.63 -51.72
C LEU A 43 34.02 -57.55 -51.75
N THR A 44 32.92 -57.73 -51.03
CA THR A 44 31.87 -56.70 -50.78
C THR A 44 32.05 -56.14 -49.38
N VAL A 45 32.21 -54.82 -49.28
CA VAL A 45 32.23 -54.07 -48.01
C VAL A 45 30.98 -53.27 -47.93
N ASN A 46 30.07 -53.59 -47.00
CA ASN A 46 28.82 -52.84 -46.79
C ASN A 46 29.10 -51.55 -46.08
N LYS A 47 28.22 -50.55 -46.29
CA LYS A 47 28.20 -49.28 -45.49
C LYS A 47 27.99 -49.63 -44.03
N ALA A 48 28.71 -48.93 -43.15
CA ALA A 48 28.49 -48.95 -41.68
C ALA A 48 27.33 -48.08 -41.30
N TYR A 49 26.82 -48.26 -40.10
CA TYR A 49 25.90 -47.24 -39.47
C TYR A 49 26.76 -46.22 -38.72
N PRO A 50 26.49 -44.89 -38.89
CA PRO A 50 27.21 -43.89 -38.15
C PRO A 50 26.80 -43.87 -36.67
N SER A 51 27.73 -43.47 -35.80
CA SER A 51 27.42 -43.12 -34.42
C SER A 51 27.11 -41.62 -34.38
N ILE A 52 25.87 -41.26 -34.09
CA ILE A 52 25.41 -39.88 -33.97
C ILE A 52 25.30 -39.55 -32.49
N ASN A 53 26.02 -38.50 -32.04
CA ASN A 53 25.86 -37.93 -30.71
C ASN A 53 24.96 -36.71 -30.79
N PHE A 54 23.83 -36.75 -30.07
CA PHE A 54 22.77 -35.73 -30.09
C PHE A 54 22.11 -35.71 -28.73
N ASP A 55 22.67 -34.83 -27.83
CA ASP A 55 22.34 -34.80 -26.40
C ASP A 55 21.13 -33.93 -26.09
N ASP A 56 20.39 -34.28 -25.02
CA ASP A 56 19.27 -33.52 -24.51
C ASP A 56 19.65 -32.08 -24.14
N LEU A 57 18.75 -31.15 -24.37
CA LEU A 57 18.94 -29.73 -24.10
C LEU A 57 17.83 -29.18 -23.20
N ILE A 58 18.26 -28.29 -22.30
CA ILE A 58 17.35 -27.49 -21.46
C ILE A 58 17.54 -26.03 -21.78
N LYS A 59 16.42 -25.31 -22.01
CA LYS A 59 16.32 -23.90 -22.30
C LYS A 59 15.22 -23.26 -21.45
N VAL A 60 15.14 -21.94 -21.48
CA VAL A 60 14.07 -21.17 -20.83
C VAL A 60 13.32 -20.41 -21.91
N PHE A 61 12.01 -20.25 -21.74
CA PHE A 61 11.20 -19.43 -22.63
C PHE A 61 11.74 -18.00 -22.69
N GLY A 62 11.94 -17.48 -23.90
CA GLY A 62 12.56 -16.18 -24.13
C GLY A 62 14.08 -16.19 -24.33
N ASP A 63 14.73 -17.37 -24.20
CA ASP A 63 16.13 -17.49 -24.63
C ASP A 63 16.27 -17.17 -26.13
N ALA A 64 17.43 -16.65 -26.51
CA ALA A 64 17.75 -16.38 -27.91
C ALA A 64 17.80 -17.66 -28.73
N ASN A 65 17.59 -17.53 -30.06
CA ASN A 65 17.79 -18.60 -30.99
C ASN A 65 19.18 -19.26 -30.81
N PHE A 66 19.27 -20.58 -30.97
CA PHE A 66 20.49 -21.31 -30.77
C PHE A 66 20.67 -22.40 -31.86
N ASN A 67 21.92 -22.83 -32.06
CA ASN A 67 22.21 -23.87 -33.03
C ASN A 67 22.30 -25.25 -32.35
N LEU A 68 21.76 -26.25 -33.03
CA LEU A 68 21.89 -27.64 -32.63
C LEU A 68 23.34 -28.10 -32.87
N ALA A 69 23.92 -28.74 -31.88
CA ALA A 69 25.24 -29.36 -31.96
C ALA A 69 25.07 -30.89 -32.16
N THR A 70 25.47 -31.38 -33.32
CA THR A 70 25.42 -32.80 -33.64
C THR A 70 26.81 -33.24 -34.12
N THR A 71 27.32 -34.33 -33.62
CA THR A 71 28.56 -34.94 -34.07
C THR A 71 28.31 -36.35 -34.54
N SER A 72 29.06 -36.78 -35.58
CA SER A 72 28.92 -38.12 -36.14
C SER A 72 30.24 -38.63 -36.67
N SER A 73 30.35 -39.94 -36.82
CA SER A 73 31.43 -40.60 -37.55
C SER A 73 31.28 -40.51 -39.07
N SER A 74 30.10 -40.11 -39.58
CA SER A 74 29.82 -39.87 -41.01
C SER A 74 29.93 -38.41 -41.37
N THR A 75 30.16 -38.11 -42.65
CA THR A 75 30.19 -36.75 -43.24
C THR A 75 28.89 -36.37 -43.92
N GLY A 76 27.88 -37.25 -43.90
CA GLY A 76 26.56 -36.99 -44.50
C GLY A 76 25.88 -35.78 -43.90
N ALA A 77 25.13 -35.04 -44.71
CA ALA A 77 24.43 -33.84 -44.30
C ALA A 77 23.35 -34.14 -43.24
N TYR A 78 23.13 -33.18 -42.33
CA TYR A 78 22.08 -33.27 -41.30
C TYR A 78 20.82 -32.56 -41.78
N ASP A 79 19.67 -33.19 -41.46
CA ASP A 79 18.34 -32.59 -41.53
C ASP A 79 17.67 -32.71 -40.17
N TYR A 80 17.03 -31.66 -39.69
CA TYR A 80 16.43 -31.57 -38.34
C TYR A 80 14.93 -31.37 -38.41
N ASN A 81 14.21 -32.09 -37.53
CA ASN A 81 12.77 -31.99 -37.38
C ASN A 81 12.41 -31.85 -35.92
N ILE A 82 11.38 -31.04 -35.61
CA ILE A 82 10.82 -30.86 -34.29
C ILE A 82 9.40 -31.40 -34.28
N SER A 83 9.07 -32.26 -33.29
CA SER A 83 7.78 -32.93 -33.22
C SER A 83 6.62 -32.02 -32.83
N ASN A 84 6.87 -30.95 -32.05
CA ASN A 84 5.86 -29.99 -31.65
C ASN A 84 6.30 -28.57 -32.03
N THR A 85 5.71 -28.06 -33.09
CA THR A 85 6.00 -26.70 -33.64
C THR A 85 5.41 -25.57 -32.82
N ASP A 86 4.50 -25.83 -31.88
CA ASP A 86 3.98 -24.83 -30.95
C ASP A 86 5.00 -24.48 -29.85
N LEU A 87 5.99 -25.32 -29.62
CA LEU A 87 7.04 -25.15 -28.61
C LEU A 87 8.33 -24.59 -29.20
N ALA A 88 8.70 -25.07 -30.38
CA ALA A 88 9.91 -24.63 -31.09
C ALA A 88 9.81 -24.88 -32.60
N SER A 89 10.56 -24.12 -33.38
CA SER A 89 10.78 -24.37 -34.81
C SER A 89 12.26 -24.47 -35.13
N VAL A 90 12.61 -25.19 -36.23
CA VAL A 90 14.00 -25.32 -36.68
C VAL A 90 14.10 -24.92 -38.15
N THR A 91 15.16 -24.16 -38.47
CA THR A 91 15.53 -23.79 -39.84
C THR A 91 17.02 -24.04 -40.02
N GLY A 92 17.37 -25.00 -40.91
CA GLY A 92 18.75 -25.55 -40.91
C GLY A 92 19.06 -26.18 -39.57
N ASN A 93 20.07 -25.68 -38.87
CA ASN A 93 20.39 -26.14 -37.51
C ASN A 93 20.00 -25.14 -36.42
N THR A 94 19.34 -24.02 -36.78
CA THR A 94 18.95 -22.96 -35.84
C THR A 94 17.55 -23.21 -35.30
N VAL A 95 17.41 -23.27 -33.96
CA VAL A 95 16.16 -23.44 -33.26
C VAL A 95 15.67 -22.09 -32.73
N THR A 96 14.38 -21.82 -32.94
CA THR A 96 13.65 -20.69 -32.37
C THR A 96 12.62 -21.20 -31.35
N ILE A 97 12.67 -20.68 -30.12
CA ILE A 97 11.75 -21.06 -29.05
C ILE A 97 10.43 -20.27 -29.24
N ILE A 98 9.29 -20.98 -29.15
CA ILE A 98 7.94 -20.45 -29.36
C ILE A 98 7.11 -20.54 -28.07
N GLY A 99 7.29 -21.63 -27.29
CA GLY A 99 6.54 -21.89 -26.05
C GLY A 99 7.32 -22.76 -25.08
N ALA A 100 6.92 -22.75 -23.79
CA ALA A 100 7.47 -23.61 -22.77
C ALA A 100 6.82 -25.00 -22.82
N GLY A 101 7.64 -26.04 -22.59
CA GLY A 101 7.25 -27.45 -22.65
C GLY A 101 8.39 -28.34 -23.07
N THR A 102 8.09 -29.61 -23.33
CA THR A 102 9.08 -30.58 -23.81
C THR A 102 8.69 -31.09 -25.19
N THR A 103 9.62 -31.09 -26.11
CA THR A 103 9.46 -31.60 -27.50
C THR A 103 10.65 -32.49 -27.88
N ILE A 104 10.45 -33.35 -28.87
CA ILE A 104 11.51 -34.19 -29.44
C ILE A 104 12.06 -33.51 -30.67
N VAL A 105 13.38 -33.41 -30.74
CA VAL A 105 14.12 -33.02 -31.94
C VAL A 105 14.77 -34.28 -32.53
N THR A 106 14.50 -34.53 -33.80
CA THR A 106 15.09 -35.66 -34.51
C THR A 106 16.06 -35.12 -35.56
N VAL A 107 17.28 -35.66 -35.59
CA VAL A 107 18.25 -35.45 -36.64
C VAL A 107 18.26 -36.64 -37.55
N THR A 108 18.18 -36.43 -38.85
CA THR A 108 18.43 -37.43 -39.91
C THR A 108 19.73 -37.08 -40.57
N GLN A 109 20.69 -37.98 -40.50
CA GLN A 109 21.93 -37.87 -41.27
C GLN A 109 21.82 -38.61 -42.58
N ALA A 110 22.06 -37.97 -43.70
CA ALA A 110 22.10 -38.56 -45.02
C ALA A 110 23.24 -39.58 -45.12
N GLU A 111 23.09 -40.57 -45.99
CA GLU A 111 24.18 -41.50 -46.30
C GLU A 111 25.36 -40.77 -46.95
N ASP A 112 26.54 -41.33 -46.77
CA ASP A 112 27.74 -40.95 -47.52
C ASP A 112 28.37 -42.15 -48.21
N SER A 113 29.61 -42.02 -48.64
CA SER A 113 30.30 -43.10 -49.34
C SER A 113 30.47 -44.38 -48.47
N ASN A 114 30.64 -44.24 -47.14
CA ASN A 114 31.00 -45.31 -46.21
C ASN A 114 29.93 -45.61 -45.15
N TYR A 115 28.96 -44.72 -44.98
CA TYR A 115 27.92 -44.85 -43.96
C TYR A 115 26.51 -44.80 -44.56
N SER A 116 25.65 -45.65 -44.07
CA SER A 116 24.21 -45.61 -44.33
C SER A 116 23.59 -44.41 -43.64
N SER A 117 22.40 -43.94 -44.13
CA SER A 117 21.61 -42.95 -43.38
C SER A 117 21.22 -43.47 -42.01
N ALA A 118 21.17 -42.56 -41.05
CA ALA A 118 20.77 -42.86 -39.67
C ALA A 118 20.04 -41.69 -39.03
N THR A 119 19.30 -41.97 -37.96
CA THR A 119 18.58 -40.99 -37.18
C THR A 119 18.97 -41.05 -35.72
N ALA A 120 18.96 -39.90 -35.04
CA ALA A 120 19.03 -39.82 -33.59
C ALA A 120 18.01 -38.78 -33.10
N SER A 121 17.57 -38.88 -31.85
CA SER A 121 16.61 -37.95 -31.26
C SER A 121 17.09 -37.49 -29.89
N MET A 122 16.77 -36.25 -29.55
CA MET A 122 16.99 -35.69 -28.24
C MET A 122 15.71 -35.08 -27.70
N SER A 123 15.63 -34.89 -26.38
CA SER A 123 14.61 -34.12 -25.69
C SER A 123 15.04 -32.67 -25.59
N LEU A 124 14.24 -31.74 -26.10
CA LEU A 124 14.38 -30.32 -25.87
C LEU A 124 13.34 -29.92 -24.82
N THR A 125 13.81 -29.60 -23.60
CA THR A 125 12.97 -29.08 -22.53
C THR A 125 13.11 -27.56 -22.46
N ILE A 126 11.99 -26.84 -22.60
CA ILE A 126 11.91 -25.40 -22.49
C ILE A 126 11.15 -25.07 -21.20
N ASN A 127 11.85 -24.65 -20.18
CA ASN A 127 11.27 -24.27 -18.91
C ASN A 127 10.49 -22.93 -19.02
N LYS A 128 9.46 -22.77 -18.16
CA LYS A 128 8.79 -21.48 -18.03
C LYS A 128 9.76 -20.41 -17.53
N ALA A 129 9.61 -19.19 -18.02
CA ALA A 129 10.40 -18.04 -17.61
C ALA A 129 9.89 -17.41 -16.32
N ASP A 130 10.71 -16.58 -15.68
CA ASP A 130 10.30 -15.64 -14.66
C ASP A 130 9.47 -14.51 -15.33
N PRO A 131 8.30 -14.12 -14.81
CA PRO A 131 7.49 -13.06 -15.39
C PRO A 131 8.09 -11.67 -15.23
N GLY A 132 9.18 -11.49 -14.49
CA GLY A 132 9.89 -10.22 -14.34
C GLY A 132 9.04 -9.14 -13.71
N ILE A 133 8.41 -9.42 -12.56
CA ILE A 133 7.56 -8.43 -11.86
C ILE A 133 8.43 -7.30 -11.33
N GLY A 134 8.06 -6.07 -11.66
CA GLY A 134 8.71 -4.87 -11.17
C GLY A 134 8.26 -4.48 -9.76
N ASN A 135 8.77 -3.35 -9.29
CA ASN A 135 8.49 -2.85 -7.95
C ASN A 135 7.00 -2.52 -7.75
N PHE A 136 6.52 -2.81 -6.56
CA PHE A 136 5.21 -2.39 -6.09
C PHE A 136 5.42 -1.38 -4.95
N ASN A 137 5.30 -0.10 -5.26
CA ASN A 137 5.66 0.99 -4.35
C ASN A 137 4.67 1.12 -3.20
N ASN A 138 5.19 1.57 -2.04
CA ASN A 138 4.35 1.84 -0.86
C ASN A 138 3.28 2.89 -1.17
N ILE A 139 2.10 2.67 -0.58
CA ILE A 139 0.93 3.53 -0.74
C ILE A 139 0.64 4.21 0.60
N ASN A 140 0.48 5.53 0.59
CA ASN A 140 0.10 6.28 1.77
C ASN A 140 -1.25 6.96 1.52
N LYS A 141 -2.15 6.80 2.47
CA LYS A 141 -3.52 7.34 2.45
C LYS A 141 -3.88 7.89 3.82
N ILE A 142 -4.98 8.62 3.85
CA ILE A 142 -5.58 9.16 5.08
C ILE A 142 -6.96 8.53 5.24
N TYR A 143 -7.36 8.22 6.46
CA TYR A 143 -8.71 7.74 6.73
C TYR A 143 -9.76 8.75 6.23
N GLY A 144 -10.74 8.26 5.48
CA GLY A 144 -11.75 9.08 4.82
C GLY A 144 -11.42 9.47 3.38
N ASP A 145 -10.23 9.12 2.86
CA ASP A 145 -9.98 9.17 1.42
C ASP A 145 -10.96 8.24 0.70
N SER A 146 -11.38 8.62 -0.50
CA SER A 146 -12.22 7.77 -1.35
C SER A 146 -11.51 6.49 -1.78
N ASP A 147 -12.28 5.48 -2.13
CA ASP A 147 -11.81 4.26 -2.77
C ASP A 147 -10.92 4.60 -3.97
N PHE A 148 -9.87 3.82 -4.19
CA PHE A 148 -8.92 4.05 -5.26
C PHE A 148 -8.49 2.75 -5.92
N GLU A 149 -8.01 2.86 -7.16
CA GLU A 149 -7.50 1.71 -7.91
C GLU A 149 -6.00 1.51 -7.68
N ILE A 150 -5.61 0.25 -7.63
CA ILE A 150 -4.22 -0.19 -7.62
C ILE A 150 -3.62 0.03 -9.01
N ILE A 151 -2.43 0.64 -9.05
CA ILE A 151 -1.59 0.68 -10.25
C ILE A 151 -0.82 -0.63 -10.31
N ASP A 152 -1.01 -1.40 -11.38
CA ASP A 152 -0.34 -2.69 -11.56
C ASP A 152 1.19 -2.53 -11.53
N PRO A 153 1.91 -3.42 -10.83
CA PRO A 153 3.34 -3.56 -11.04
C PRO A 153 3.63 -3.91 -12.52
N SER A 154 4.79 -3.49 -13.01
CA SER A 154 5.22 -3.92 -14.36
C SER A 154 5.48 -5.42 -14.38
N LYS A 155 5.34 -6.04 -15.55
CA LYS A 155 5.67 -7.43 -15.81
C LYS A 155 6.18 -7.59 -17.23
N ASN A 156 6.73 -8.76 -17.57
CA ASN A 156 7.12 -9.07 -18.93
C ASN A 156 5.91 -8.94 -19.88
N ASN A 157 6.08 -8.24 -20.98
CA ASN A 157 5.01 -7.94 -21.93
C ASN A 157 4.41 -9.19 -22.61
N LEU A 158 5.15 -10.30 -22.64
CA LEU A 158 4.68 -11.59 -23.18
C LEU A 158 3.82 -12.38 -22.19
N ASN A 159 3.79 -11.99 -20.90
CA ASN A 159 2.93 -12.60 -19.90
C ASN A 159 1.52 -12.02 -20.00
N ASN A 160 0.54 -12.86 -20.32
CA ASN A 160 -0.86 -12.47 -20.53
C ASN A 160 -1.73 -12.62 -19.27
N SER A 161 -1.22 -13.15 -18.16
CA SER A 161 -1.97 -13.28 -16.91
C SER A 161 -2.24 -11.93 -16.28
N ASN A 162 -3.40 -11.78 -15.61
CA ASN A 162 -3.75 -10.60 -14.85
C ASN A 162 -3.39 -10.77 -13.37
N PHE A 163 -2.99 -9.67 -12.72
CA PHE A 163 -2.77 -9.67 -11.28
C PHE A 163 -4.07 -9.92 -10.52
N VAL A 164 -3.95 -10.71 -9.45
CA VAL A 164 -4.99 -10.92 -8.44
C VAL A 164 -4.48 -10.32 -7.13
N TYR A 165 -5.25 -9.36 -6.58
CA TYR A 165 -4.85 -8.61 -5.40
C TYR A 165 -5.47 -9.17 -4.13
N SER A 166 -4.71 -9.10 -3.03
CA SER A 166 -5.18 -9.47 -1.70
C SER A 166 -4.65 -8.52 -0.64
N SER A 167 -5.44 -8.35 0.42
CA SER A 167 -5.08 -7.58 1.60
C SER A 167 -4.84 -8.53 2.77
N SER A 168 -3.78 -8.32 3.54
CA SER A 168 -3.48 -9.12 4.74
C SER A 168 -4.47 -8.86 5.88
N ASN A 169 -5.22 -7.74 5.84
CA ASN A 169 -6.24 -7.41 6.84
C ASN A 169 -7.37 -6.56 6.23
N SER A 170 -8.48 -7.21 5.92
CA SER A 170 -9.66 -6.56 5.35
C SER A 170 -10.36 -5.57 6.30
N ASN A 171 -10.12 -5.64 7.62
CA ASN A 171 -10.63 -4.65 8.57
C ASN A 171 -9.91 -3.30 8.49
N ILE A 172 -8.68 -3.28 7.94
CA ILE A 172 -7.92 -2.04 7.68
C ILE A 172 -8.21 -1.55 6.28
N ALA A 173 -8.05 -2.42 5.27
CA ALA A 173 -8.38 -2.13 3.88
C ALA A 173 -8.87 -3.39 3.18
N SER A 174 -10.02 -3.31 2.52
CA SER A 174 -10.60 -4.38 1.71
C SER A 174 -10.34 -4.15 0.23
N ILE A 175 -10.31 -5.26 -0.54
CA ILE A 175 -10.03 -5.22 -1.98
C ILE A 175 -11.16 -5.92 -2.74
N SER A 176 -11.62 -5.29 -3.80
CA SER A 176 -12.53 -5.87 -4.79
C SER A 176 -11.98 -5.61 -6.19
N GLY A 177 -11.49 -6.67 -6.85
CA GLY A 177 -10.75 -6.52 -8.11
C GLY A 177 -9.47 -5.71 -7.91
N LYS A 178 -9.40 -4.50 -8.48
CA LYS A 178 -8.30 -3.54 -8.31
C LYS A 178 -8.64 -2.41 -7.33
N THR A 179 -9.88 -2.32 -6.87
CA THR A 179 -10.34 -1.22 -6.03
C THR A 179 -10.05 -1.53 -4.57
N ILE A 180 -9.38 -0.61 -3.87
CA ILE A 180 -9.15 -0.64 -2.43
C ILE A 180 -10.12 0.30 -1.74
N SER A 181 -10.83 -0.21 -0.72
CA SER A 181 -11.66 0.57 0.20
C SER A 181 -10.96 0.68 1.56
N ILE A 182 -10.88 1.90 2.08
CA ILE A 182 -10.24 2.21 3.35
C ILE A 182 -11.25 2.05 4.49
N ASN A 183 -11.00 1.10 5.41
CA ASN A 183 -11.92 0.79 6.49
C ASN A 183 -11.46 1.34 7.85
N ARG A 184 -10.14 1.42 8.09
CA ARG A 184 -9.57 1.83 9.37
C ARG A 184 -8.13 2.31 9.21
N VAL A 185 -7.66 3.14 10.14
CA VAL A 185 -6.25 3.53 10.29
C VAL A 185 -5.38 2.31 10.63
N GLY A 186 -4.20 2.26 10.04
CA GLY A 186 -3.21 1.21 10.26
C GLY A 186 -2.37 0.93 9.02
N SER A 187 -1.49 -0.05 9.14
CA SER A 187 -0.66 -0.53 8.03
C SER A 187 -1.10 -1.95 7.65
N VAL A 188 -1.18 -2.21 6.36
CA VAL A 188 -1.59 -3.52 5.82
C VAL A 188 -0.74 -3.86 4.60
N ILE A 189 -0.44 -5.14 4.41
CA ILE A 189 0.27 -5.61 3.23
C ILE A 189 -0.75 -5.87 2.12
N ILE A 190 -0.49 -5.30 0.96
CA ILE A 190 -1.20 -5.56 -0.29
C ILE A 190 -0.31 -6.43 -1.17
N SER A 191 -0.79 -7.60 -1.55
CA SER A 191 -0.07 -8.53 -2.41
C SER A 191 -0.69 -8.56 -3.80
N ALA A 192 0.16 -8.42 -4.81
CA ALA A 192 -0.16 -8.60 -6.22
C ALA A 192 0.33 -9.99 -6.65
N ASN A 193 -0.57 -10.93 -6.81
CA ASN A 193 -0.30 -12.30 -7.23
C ASN A 193 -0.51 -12.39 -8.74
N LEU A 194 0.53 -12.78 -9.48
CA LEU A 194 0.48 -13.07 -10.90
C LEU A 194 0.40 -14.59 -11.06
N PRO A 195 -0.73 -15.16 -11.51
CA PRO A 195 -0.83 -16.58 -11.78
C PRO A 195 0.15 -17.02 -12.88
N GLU A 196 0.57 -18.26 -12.86
CA GLU A 196 1.30 -18.85 -13.98
C GLU A 196 0.46 -18.86 -15.26
N ASP A 197 1.12 -18.84 -16.40
CA ASP A 197 0.51 -19.10 -17.69
C ASP A 197 1.26 -20.23 -18.42
N SER A 198 1.06 -20.39 -19.73
CA SER A 198 1.74 -21.43 -20.52
C SER A 198 3.25 -21.25 -20.51
N ASN A 199 3.78 -20.03 -20.45
CA ASN A 199 5.18 -19.69 -20.70
C ASN A 199 5.90 -19.09 -19.50
N PHE A 200 5.17 -18.62 -18.47
CA PHE A 200 5.72 -17.97 -17.30
C PHE A 200 5.29 -18.64 -16.01
N ASN A 201 6.19 -18.66 -15.03
CA ASN A 201 5.89 -19.11 -13.68
C ASN A 201 4.95 -18.13 -12.97
N ALA A 202 4.24 -18.60 -11.94
CA ALA A 202 3.56 -17.74 -11.00
C ALA A 202 4.58 -16.91 -10.22
N ALA A 203 4.19 -15.67 -9.86
CA ALA A 203 5.02 -14.82 -9.02
C ALA A 203 4.17 -13.89 -8.16
N VAL A 204 4.75 -13.32 -7.12
CA VAL A 204 4.08 -12.40 -6.19
C VAL A 204 5.01 -11.27 -5.82
N VAL A 205 4.44 -10.06 -5.75
CA VAL A 205 5.09 -8.89 -5.17
C VAL A 205 4.14 -8.22 -4.20
N SER A 206 4.66 -7.64 -3.14
CA SER A 206 3.84 -7.02 -2.09
C SER A 206 4.30 -5.59 -1.80
N THR A 207 3.38 -4.78 -1.33
CA THR A 207 3.63 -3.42 -0.85
C THR A 207 2.93 -3.18 0.47
N THR A 208 3.33 -2.11 1.16
CA THR A 208 2.64 -1.64 2.37
C THR A 208 1.72 -0.49 2.01
N LEU A 209 0.45 -0.63 2.37
CA LEU A 209 -0.51 0.47 2.43
C LEU A 209 -0.55 1.00 3.86
N ASN A 210 -0.15 2.26 4.05
CA ASN A 210 -0.24 2.98 5.30
C ASN A 210 -1.44 3.93 5.27
N ILE A 211 -2.36 3.78 6.20
CA ILE A 211 -3.52 4.63 6.36
C ILE A 211 -3.33 5.44 7.64
N ASN A 212 -3.11 6.72 7.49
CA ASN A 212 -2.91 7.67 8.59
C ASN A 212 -4.24 8.19 9.12
N LYS A 213 -4.22 8.69 10.36
CA LYS A 213 -5.38 9.34 10.97
C LYS A 213 -5.79 10.59 10.17
N SER A 214 -7.10 10.78 10.04
CA SER A 214 -7.69 12.01 9.51
C SER A 214 -7.66 13.11 10.57
N SER A 215 -7.53 14.36 10.14
CA SER A 215 -7.77 15.50 11.01
C SER A 215 -9.25 15.58 11.36
N GLN A 216 -9.56 16.09 12.54
CA GLN A 216 -10.92 16.39 12.94
C GLN A 216 -11.06 17.82 13.42
N THR A 217 -12.28 18.33 13.40
CA THR A 217 -12.63 19.65 13.92
C THR A 217 -13.63 19.53 15.06
N ILE A 218 -13.56 20.47 16.00
CA ILE A 218 -14.53 20.62 17.07
C ILE A 218 -15.39 21.85 16.73
N SER A 219 -16.70 21.65 16.66
CA SER A 219 -17.69 22.72 16.53
C SER A 219 -18.29 22.99 17.91
N VAL A 220 -18.17 24.21 18.38
CA VAL A 220 -18.71 24.66 19.67
C VAL A 220 -19.92 25.57 19.41
N ALA A 221 -21.02 25.35 20.13
CA ALA A 221 -22.15 26.28 20.10
C ALA A 221 -21.73 27.66 20.57
N SER A 222 -22.37 28.71 20.03
CA SER A 222 -22.04 30.08 20.38
C SER A 222 -22.19 30.31 21.88
N LEU A 223 -21.12 30.79 22.50
CA LEU A 223 -21.12 31.20 23.92
C LEU A 223 -21.18 32.71 24.04
N PRO A 224 -21.82 33.24 25.13
CA PRO A 224 -21.76 34.67 25.41
C PRO A 224 -20.30 35.05 25.73
N THR A 225 -19.89 36.23 25.30
CA THR A 225 -18.57 36.79 25.63
C THR A 225 -18.41 37.16 27.09
N THR A 226 -19.54 37.47 27.75
CA THR A 226 -19.60 37.84 29.16
C THR A 226 -20.66 37.02 29.91
N LEU A 227 -20.34 36.62 31.12
CA LEU A 227 -21.24 35.93 32.06
C LEU A 227 -21.45 36.82 33.30
N PRO A 228 -22.68 37.29 33.57
CA PRO A 228 -22.92 38.06 34.76
C PRO A 228 -22.65 37.26 36.04
N LEU A 229 -21.95 37.88 37.00
CA LEU A 229 -21.72 37.29 38.33
C LEU A 229 -23.03 37.29 39.12
N LYS A 230 -23.78 36.18 39.05
CA LYS A 230 -24.99 35.94 39.82
C LYS A 230 -24.90 34.57 40.46
N ASP A 231 -25.49 34.44 41.63
CA ASP A 231 -25.63 33.12 42.25
C ASP A 231 -26.35 32.17 41.29
N PHE A 232 -25.67 31.07 40.99
CA PHE A 232 -26.16 29.93 40.15
C PHE A 232 -26.46 30.20 38.68
N ASN A 233 -25.84 31.22 38.04
CA ASN A 233 -25.89 31.29 36.58
C ASN A 233 -25.13 30.12 35.97
N THR A 234 -25.86 29.30 35.18
CA THR A 234 -25.32 28.14 34.49
C THR A 234 -25.47 28.30 32.97
N ILE A 235 -24.44 27.95 32.22
CA ILE A 235 -24.46 27.89 30.75
C ILE A 235 -24.17 26.44 30.34
N SER A 236 -25.05 25.86 29.54
CA SER A 236 -24.79 24.58 28.93
C SER A 236 -23.73 24.74 27.84
N LEU A 237 -22.68 23.94 27.93
CA LEU A 237 -21.59 23.88 26.96
C LEU A 237 -21.85 22.73 25.99
N THR A 238 -22.22 23.05 24.74
CA THR A 238 -22.51 22.09 23.71
C THR A 238 -21.43 22.14 22.65
N ALA A 239 -20.82 20.99 22.38
CA ALA A 239 -19.81 20.82 21.33
C ALA A 239 -19.93 19.45 20.66
N SER A 240 -19.54 19.39 19.39
CA SER A 240 -19.48 18.16 18.61
C SER A 240 -18.15 18.06 17.90
N SER A 241 -17.70 16.84 17.62
CA SER A 241 -16.51 16.57 16.82
C SER A 241 -16.89 15.90 15.50
N THR A 242 -16.10 16.11 14.45
CA THR A 242 -16.28 15.42 13.16
C THR A 242 -16.16 13.91 13.28
N SER A 243 -15.44 13.39 14.26
CA SER A 243 -15.34 11.94 14.54
C SER A 243 -16.58 11.35 15.21
N GLY A 244 -17.52 12.19 15.69
CA GLY A 244 -18.62 11.76 16.54
C GLY A 244 -18.21 11.40 17.97
N THR A 245 -16.93 11.50 18.32
CA THR A 245 -16.43 11.26 19.68
C THR A 245 -16.89 12.38 20.59
N PRO A 246 -17.41 12.09 21.80
CA PRO A 246 -17.81 13.11 22.77
C PRO A 246 -16.63 14.05 23.09
N VAL A 247 -16.92 15.37 23.07
CA VAL A 247 -15.92 16.40 23.37
C VAL A 247 -15.76 16.52 24.86
N SER A 248 -14.53 16.48 25.34
CA SER A 248 -14.16 16.76 26.72
C SER A 248 -13.87 18.25 26.90
N ILE A 249 -14.11 18.77 28.11
CA ILE A 249 -13.87 20.17 28.44
C ILE A 249 -12.97 20.26 29.67
N ASN A 250 -12.08 21.23 29.65
CA ASN A 250 -11.25 21.61 30.79
C ASN A 250 -11.25 23.11 30.97
N LEU A 251 -11.19 23.60 32.23
CA LEU A 251 -10.97 24.98 32.56
C LEU A 251 -9.53 25.22 32.99
N ALA A 252 -8.99 26.39 32.65
CA ALA A 252 -7.70 26.82 33.20
C ALA A 252 -7.78 26.99 34.71
N ASN A 253 -6.67 26.71 35.40
CA ASN A 253 -6.56 26.89 36.86
C ASN A 253 -6.84 28.36 37.25
N GLY A 254 -7.54 28.55 38.37
CA GLY A 254 -7.91 29.90 38.86
C GLY A 254 -9.08 30.55 38.11
N SER A 255 -9.83 29.80 37.30
CA SER A 255 -10.99 30.30 36.58
C SER A 255 -12.07 30.84 37.51
N ALA A 256 -12.75 31.90 37.08
CA ALA A 256 -13.90 32.50 37.79
C ALA A 256 -15.19 31.70 37.64
N ALA A 257 -15.09 30.42 37.21
CA ALA A 257 -16.20 29.50 37.05
C ALA A 257 -15.80 28.06 37.37
N THR A 258 -16.79 27.23 37.66
CA THR A 258 -16.65 25.78 37.81
C THR A 258 -17.31 25.08 36.65
N LEU A 259 -16.78 23.87 36.34
CA LEU A 259 -17.30 22.98 35.32
C LEU A 259 -17.99 21.80 36.01
N ASN A 260 -19.21 21.52 35.64
CA ASN A 260 -19.98 20.39 36.11
C ASN A 260 -20.49 19.57 34.91
N GLY A 261 -20.42 18.23 34.98
CA GLY A 261 -20.94 17.37 33.92
C GLY A 261 -19.95 16.29 33.48
N VAL A 262 -20.25 15.69 32.34
CA VAL A 262 -19.50 14.60 31.72
C VAL A 262 -19.28 14.89 30.23
N PRO A 263 -18.34 14.22 29.55
CA PRO A 263 -18.10 14.42 28.13
C PRO A 263 -19.39 14.43 27.29
N GLY A 264 -19.58 15.49 26.52
CA GLY A 264 -20.76 15.75 25.71
C GLY A 264 -21.92 16.48 26.43
N ASN A 265 -21.88 16.63 27.77
CA ASN A 265 -22.92 17.30 28.53
C ASN A 265 -22.33 18.04 29.74
N TYR A 266 -21.76 19.21 29.50
CA TYR A 266 -21.17 20.05 30.54
C TYR A 266 -21.97 21.31 30.77
N ASN A 267 -21.89 21.81 32.01
CA ASN A 267 -22.41 23.13 32.42
C ASN A 267 -21.28 23.93 33.04
N LEU A 268 -21.14 25.17 32.59
CA LEU A 268 -20.29 26.18 33.19
C LEU A 268 -21.12 26.99 34.21
N GLN A 269 -20.63 27.09 35.44
CA GLN A 269 -21.27 27.84 36.51
C GLN A 269 -20.32 28.92 37.04
N SER A 270 -20.77 30.19 37.08
CA SER A 270 -19.99 31.27 37.69
C SER A 270 -19.82 31.02 39.20
N ILE A 271 -18.62 31.28 39.72
CA ILE A 271 -18.35 31.39 41.15
C ILE A 271 -18.46 32.84 41.59
N GLN A 272 -18.43 33.11 42.89
CA GLN A 272 -18.54 34.48 43.43
C GLN A 272 -17.25 35.32 43.21
N GLN A 273 -16.72 35.29 41.99
CA GLN A 273 -15.51 35.98 41.58
C GLN A 273 -15.62 36.42 40.12
N THR A 274 -15.17 37.64 39.82
CA THR A 274 -15.05 38.15 38.45
C THR A 274 -13.71 37.74 37.82
N GLY A 275 -13.67 37.65 36.51
CA GLY A 275 -12.45 37.39 35.77
C GLY A 275 -12.65 36.47 34.55
N LEU A 276 -11.57 36.24 33.84
CA LEU A 276 -11.59 35.43 32.62
C LEU A 276 -11.69 33.93 32.94
N VAL A 277 -12.53 33.23 32.16
CA VAL A 277 -12.68 31.80 32.17
C VAL A 277 -12.20 31.30 30.82
N THR A 278 -11.04 30.66 30.80
CA THR A 278 -10.51 29.97 29.61
C THR A 278 -11.00 28.53 29.58
N ILE A 279 -11.73 28.19 28.52
CA ILE A 279 -12.41 26.91 28.34
C ILE A 279 -11.73 26.21 27.17
N THR A 280 -11.15 25.04 27.41
CA THR A 280 -10.56 24.16 26.38
C THR A 280 -11.50 23.02 26.08
N PHE A 281 -12.02 22.95 24.86
CA PHE A 281 -12.76 21.83 24.31
C PHE A 281 -11.77 20.94 23.58
N TYR A 282 -11.75 19.62 23.86
CA TYR A 282 -10.76 18.74 23.24
C TYR A 282 -11.29 17.33 23.03
N VAL A 283 -10.68 16.63 22.07
CA VAL A 283 -10.79 15.19 21.85
C VAL A 283 -9.36 14.66 21.82
N ASP A 284 -9.05 13.74 22.71
CA ASP A 284 -7.72 13.15 22.85
C ASP A 284 -7.37 12.23 21.71
N GLU A 285 -6.06 12.06 21.46
CA GLU A 285 -5.48 11.15 20.47
C GLU A 285 -6.00 9.71 20.59
N ASN A 286 -6.22 9.25 21.81
CA ASN A 286 -6.66 7.88 22.10
C ASN A 286 -8.18 7.71 22.08
N SER A 287 -8.93 8.80 22.03
CA SER A 287 -10.40 8.76 22.04
C SER A 287 -11.00 8.34 20.69
N SER A 288 -10.22 8.43 19.61
CA SER A 288 -10.61 7.98 18.27
C SER A 288 -9.49 7.19 17.60
N VAL A 289 -9.84 6.04 17.03
CA VAL A 289 -8.88 5.22 16.29
C VAL A 289 -8.51 5.88 14.97
N ASN A 290 -9.47 6.53 14.33
CA ASN A 290 -9.35 6.99 12.94
C ASN A 290 -9.05 8.48 12.79
N TYR A 291 -9.11 9.24 13.88
CA TYR A 291 -8.90 10.69 13.88
C TYR A 291 -7.81 11.11 14.84
N SER A 292 -7.06 12.16 14.49
CA SER A 292 -6.09 12.80 15.36
C SER A 292 -6.77 13.60 16.47
N ALA A 293 -6.01 13.96 17.52
CA ALA A 293 -6.48 14.88 18.54
C ALA A 293 -6.89 16.24 17.93
N ALA A 294 -7.85 16.90 18.59
CA ALA A 294 -8.24 18.27 18.24
C ALA A 294 -8.57 19.08 19.49
N SER A 295 -8.39 20.38 19.44
CA SER A 295 -8.80 21.29 20.52
C SER A 295 -9.23 22.65 20.00
N VAL A 296 -10.16 23.28 20.75
CA VAL A 296 -10.61 24.65 20.55
C VAL A 296 -10.62 25.34 21.90
N VAL A 297 -10.11 26.57 21.97
CA VAL A 297 -10.09 27.38 23.20
C VAL A 297 -11.01 28.59 23.04
N LEU A 298 -11.91 28.76 24.00
CA LEU A 298 -12.78 29.94 24.10
C LEU A 298 -12.55 30.60 25.43
N VAL A 299 -12.87 31.93 25.50
CA VAL A 299 -12.75 32.75 26.70
C VAL A 299 -14.08 33.44 26.96
N VAL A 300 -14.55 33.37 28.21
CA VAL A 300 -15.73 34.04 28.70
C VAL A 300 -15.31 34.93 29.89
N ASP A 301 -15.76 36.19 29.94
CA ASP A 301 -15.46 37.09 31.04
C ASP A 301 -16.61 37.11 32.04
N VAL A 302 -16.31 36.76 33.28
CA VAL A 302 -17.28 36.88 34.38
C VAL A 302 -17.25 38.29 34.91
N VAL A 303 -18.31 39.03 34.69
CA VAL A 303 -18.39 40.47 34.98
C VAL A 303 -19.36 40.77 36.12
N LYS A 304 -19.13 41.90 36.83
CA LYS A 304 -20.07 42.36 37.85
C LYS A 304 -21.44 42.67 37.26
N VAL A 305 -22.46 42.41 38.01
CA VAL A 305 -23.85 42.80 37.67
C VAL A 305 -24.11 44.25 38.10
N ASN A 306 -24.74 45.02 37.24
CA ASN A 306 -25.21 46.34 37.61
C ASN A 306 -26.27 46.26 38.69
N GLN A 307 -26.19 47.15 39.67
CA GLN A 307 -27.19 47.29 40.72
C GLN A 307 -27.91 48.62 40.65
N ASN A 308 -29.13 48.63 41.14
CA ASN A 308 -29.93 49.81 41.27
C ASN A 308 -30.20 50.08 42.73
N ILE A 309 -30.27 51.36 43.07
CA ILE A 309 -30.73 51.80 44.39
C ILE A 309 -32.16 52.33 44.23
N TYR A 310 -33.03 51.84 45.08
CA TYR A 310 -34.45 52.28 45.15
C TYR A 310 -34.65 52.99 46.43
N PHE A 311 -35.19 54.24 46.33
CA PHE A 311 -35.65 54.98 47.48
C PHE A 311 -37.13 54.68 47.67
N ASN A 312 -37.55 54.40 48.89
CA ASN A 312 -38.93 54.44 49.26
C ASN A 312 -39.33 55.93 49.26
N SER A 313 -40.52 56.26 48.74
CA SER A 313 -40.96 57.61 48.69
C SER A 313 -41.04 58.19 50.11
N LEU A 314 -40.39 59.33 50.33
CA LEU A 314 -40.65 60.13 51.51
C LEU A 314 -42.13 60.49 51.52
N PRO A 315 -42.81 60.41 52.67
CA PRO A 315 -44.26 60.68 52.75
C PRO A 315 -44.64 62.08 52.26
N ASN A 316 -43.73 63.04 52.31
CA ASN A 316 -43.86 64.41 51.77
C ASN A 316 -42.46 64.91 51.33
N ASN A 317 -42.37 65.66 50.23
CA ASN A 317 -41.15 66.36 49.82
C ASN A 317 -40.92 67.68 50.58
N TYR A 318 -41.85 68.04 51.40
CA TYR A 318 -41.82 69.27 52.19
C TYR A 318 -42.18 68.92 53.62
N PHE A 319 -41.40 69.42 54.55
CA PHE A 319 -41.60 69.28 55.99
C PHE A 319 -41.56 70.64 56.63
N ASN A 320 -42.50 70.89 57.56
CA ASN A 320 -42.44 72.11 58.41
C ASN A 320 -41.26 71.97 59.36
N TYR A 321 -40.41 73.02 59.45
CA TYR A 321 -39.30 73.02 60.38
C TYR A 321 -39.79 72.89 61.82
N ASN A 322 -39.27 71.92 62.50
CA ASN A 322 -39.41 71.73 63.95
C ASN A 322 -38.04 71.34 64.48
N GLU A 323 -37.58 71.91 65.58
CA GLU A 323 -36.29 71.54 66.15
C GLU A 323 -36.23 70.02 66.41
N ASN A 324 -35.15 69.44 65.95
CA ASN A 324 -34.91 67.98 66.07
C ASN A 324 -35.85 67.09 65.25
N LEU A 325 -36.47 67.59 64.17
CA LEU A 325 -37.19 66.77 63.21
C LEU A 325 -36.24 65.77 62.58
N SER A 326 -36.47 64.47 62.87
CA SER A 326 -35.69 63.34 62.37
C SER A 326 -36.48 62.61 61.30
N ILE A 327 -35.91 62.44 60.14
CA ILE A 327 -36.53 61.82 58.97
C ILE A 327 -35.70 60.58 58.61
N PRO A 328 -36.20 59.38 58.72
CA PRO A 328 -35.51 58.19 58.28
C PRO A 328 -35.54 58.11 56.75
N ILE A 329 -34.38 57.85 56.12
CA ILE A 329 -34.26 57.51 54.70
C ILE A 329 -34.39 56.05 54.58
N GLU A 330 -35.40 55.59 53.86
CA GLU A 330 -35.53 54.16 53.49
C GLU A 330 -35.15 54.01 52.05
N ALA A 331 -34.08 53.25 51.86
CA ALA A 331 -33.59 52.82 50.52
C ALA A 331 -33.14 51.42 50.56
N SER A 332 -33.19 50.75 49.42
CA SER A 332 -32.71 49.38 49.23
C SER A 332 -31.88 49.28 47.95
N ALA A 333 -30.87 48.42 47.97
CA ALA A 333 -30.12 48.06 46.75
C ALA A 333 -30.68 46.81 46.18
N SER A 334 -30.71 46.65 44.85
CA SER A 334 -31.08 45.42 44.16
C SER A 334 -30.13 44.26 44.48
N SER A 335 -28.95 44.59 44.98
CA SER A 335 -27.92 43.63 45.43
C SER A 335 -28.09 43.18 46.88
N SER A 336 -28.99 43.79 47.65
CA SER A 336 -29.13 43.61 49.10
C SER A 336 -27.87 43.99 49.91
N LEU A 337 -26.90 44.66 49.27
CA LEU A 337 -25.71 45.16 49.98
C LEU A 337 -26.05 46.37 50.89
N PRO A 338 -25.29 46.57 51.99
CA PRO A 338 -25.47 47.75 52.86
C PRO A 338 -25.32 49.04 52.10
N LEU A 339 -26.21 50.01 52.35
CA LEU A 339 -26.15 51.33 51.82
C LEU A 339 -25.38 52.25 52.73
N SER A 340 -24.63 53.16 52.15
CA SER A 340 -24.05 54.31 52.84
C SER A 340 -24.72 55.58 52.36
N TYR A 341 -24.96 56.49 53.30
CA TYR A 341 -25.65 57.74 53.01
C TYR A 341 -24.70 58.94 53.25
N ASN A 342 -24.78 59.94 52.41
CA ASN A 342 -23.97 61.13 52.52
C ASN A 342 -24.88 62.40 52.33
N LEU A 343 -24.80 63.32 53.20
CA LEU A 343 -25.45 64.61 53.06
C LEU A 343 -24.53 65.54 52.26
N ILE A 344 -24.97 65.96 51.06
CA ILE A 344 -24.16 66.80 50.17
C ILE A 344 -24.24 68.28 50.54
N SER A 345 -25.43 68.76 50.96
CA SER A 345 -25.67 70.18 51.32
C SER A 345 -26.95 70.32 52.13
N GLY A 346 -27.16 71.50 52.76
CA GLY A 346 -28.38 71.86 53.45
C GLY A 346 -28.23 71.98 54.98
N ASN A 347 -29.25 72.59 55.63
CA ASN A 347 -29.29 72.75 57.08
C ASN A 347 -29.82 71.52 57.78
N ALA A 348 -29.01 70.44 57.74
CA ALA A 348 -29.33 69.19 58.37
C ALA A 348 -28.04 68.50 58.81
N SER A 349 -28.14 67.53 59.69
CA SER A 349 -27.08 66.51 59.99
C SER A 349 -27.57 65.14 59.61
N LEU A 350 -26.64 64.26 59.19
CA LEU A 350 -26.94 62.90 58.83
C LEU A 350 -26.23 61.97 59.79
N ASN A 351 -26.98 61.12 60.39
CA ASN A 351 -26.47 60.02 61.20
C ASN A 351 -27.02 58.67 60.68
N SER A 352 -26.16 57.83 60.10
CA SER A 352 -26.60 56.66 59.45
C SER A 352 -27.60 56.95 58.30
N ASN A 353 -28.81 56.45 58.39
CA ASN A 353 -29.94 56.74 57.49
C ASN A 353 -30.97 57.76 58.01
N ILE A 354 -30.62 58.52 59.04
CA ILE A 354 -31.51 59.49 59.64
C ILE A 354 -31.00 60.90 59.39
N ILE A 355 -31.83 61.73 58.74
CA ILE A 355 -31.59 63.13 58.57
C ILE A 355 -32.24 63.85 59.72
N THR A 356 -31.50 64.69 60.47
CA THR A 356 -32.00 65.60 61.45
C THR A 356 -31.91 67.00 60.93
N VAL A 357 -33.05 67.71 60.81
CA VAL A 357 -33.14 69.04 60.26
C VAL A 357 -32.68 70.06 61.31
N THR A 358 -31.67 70.92 60.97
CA THR A 358 -31.09 71.92 61.86
C THR A 358 -31.45 73.34 61.52
N GLY A 359 -32.17 73.59 60.42
CA GLY A 359 -32.60 74.88 59.97
C GLY A 359 -33.51 74.81 58.73
N THR A 360 -34.04 75.90 58.30
CA THR A 360 -34.91 76.05 57.13
C THR A 360 -34.08 76.11 55.85
N GLY A 361 -34.55 75.53 54.74
CA GLY A 361 -33.90 75.53 53.42
C GLY A 361 -34.08 74.21 52.70
N GLN A 362 -33.38 74.03 51.52
CA GLN A 362 -33.25 72.75 50.84
C GLN A 362 -32.20 71.87 51.53
N ILE A 363 -32.49 70.66 51.69
CA ILE A 363 -31.61 69.68 52.23
C ILE A 363 -31.19 68.71 51.08
#